data_367b65215ac28d128cfd9ed76650c229
#
_entry.id   367b65215ac28d128cfd9ed76650c229
#
_cell.length_a   1.000
_cell.length_b   1.000
_cell.length_c   1.000
_cell.angle_alpha   90.00
_cell.angle_beta   90.00
_cell.angle_gamma   90.00
#
_symmetry.space_group_name_H-M   'P 1'
#
loop_
_entity.id
_entity.type
_entity.pdbx_description
1 polymer ?
#
loop_
_entity_poly.entity_id
_entity_poly.type
_entity_poly.pdbx_seq_one_letter_code
_entity_poly.pdbx_strand_id
1 'polypeptide(L)'
;VKQTLEDTRAILNIAGIENPKEIVFIVAPEWKWDAIHTAGQLADGRGQVKLNQLISSVMPNIPPESKKMGADFLKKWVLRDIPSLGPGWQSKYSLQIDEEEILSDSIEFFSNIFGCEISVVNADRARSRHVAKGNQSSPLRPAIFVS
;
A
#
# COMPACT_ATOMS: atom_id res chain seq x y z
N VAL A 1 3.30 11.94 1.74
CA VAL A 1 2.29 12.85 2.34
C VAL A 1 1.45 13.53 1.27
N LYS A 2 2.08 14.13 0.28
CA LYS A 2 1.35 14.82 -0.81
C LYS A 2 0.41 13.88 -1.57
N GLN A 3 0.90 12.71 -1.97
CA GLN A 3 0.11 11.72 -2.70
C GLN A 3 -1.05 11.20 -1.82
N THR A 4 -0.78 10.96 -0.54
CA THR A 4 -1.81 10.54 0.41
C THR A 4 -2.90 11.60 0.58
N LEU A 5 -2.52 12.87 0.61
CA LEU A 5 -3.48 13.99 0.69
C LEU A 5 -4.38 14.02 -0.56
N GLU A 6 -3.80 13.90 -1.73
CA GLU A 6 -4.54 13.89 -3.00
C GLU A 6 -5.47 12.68 -3.10
N ASP A 7 -5.00 11.51 -2.73
CA ASP A 7 -5.79 10.27 -2.72
C ASP A 7 -6.96 10.38 -1.74
N THR A 8 -6.74 10.96 -0.57
CA THR A 8 -7.79 11.15 0.44
C THR A 8 -8.88 12.07 -0.07
N ARG A 9 -8.51 13.19 -0.69
CA ARG A 9 -9.47 14.11 -1.29
C ARG A 9 -10.30 13.44 -2.37
N ALA A 10 -9.66 12.65 -3.23
CA ALA A 10 -10.34 11.91 -4.29
C ALA A 10 -11.35 10.90 -3.72
N ILE A 11 -10.97 10.15 -2.69
CA ILE A 11 -11.83 9.15 -2.05
C ILE A 11 -13.04 9.83 -1.38
N LEU A 12 -12.83 10.92 -0.65
CA LEU A 12 -13.92 11.68 -0.03
C LEU A 12 -14.91 12.20 -1.07
N ASN A 13 -14.40 12.69 -2.19
CA ASN A 13 -15.23 13.18 -3.29
C ASN A 13 -16.05 12.06 -3.92
N ILE A 14 -15.45 10.92 -4.22
CA ILE A 14 -16.13 9.76 -4.80
C ILE A 14 -17.21 9.22 -3.84
N ALA A 15 -16.90 9.17 -2.54
CA ALA A 15 -17.83 8.70 -1.52
C ALA A 15 -18.93 9.71 -1.16
N GLY A 16 -18.82 10.97 -1.63
CA GLY A 16 -19.77 12.02 -1.32
C GLY A 16 -19.72 12.49 0.14
N ILE A 17 -18.57 12.34 0.79
CA ILE A 17 -18.39 12.74 2.20
C ILE A 17 -17.80 14.14 2.26
N GLU A 18 -18.58 15.11 2.72
CA GLU A 18 -18.13 16.50 2.88
C GLU A 18 -17.46 16.74 4.24
N ASN A 19 -18.01 16.13 5.30
CA ASN A 19 -17.54 16.30 6.68
C ASN A 19 -17.18 14.92 7.25
N PRO A 20 -15.97 14.41 6.97
CA PRO A 20 -15.57 13.11 7.50
C PRO A 20 -15.46 13.14 9.03
N LYS A 21 -15.81 12.03 9.66
CA LYS A 21 -15.69 11.85 11.12
C LYS A 21 -14.38 11.16 11.48
N GLU A 22 -13.94 10.26 10.64
CA GLU A 22 -12.74 9.47 10.86
C GLU A 22 -12.07 9.15 9.53
N ILE A 23 -10.76 9.27 9.49
CA ILE A 23 -9.94 8.80 8.38
C ILE A 23 -8.84 7.90 8.95
N VAL A 24 -8.71 6.70 8.40
CA VAL A 24 -7.67 5.74 8.79
C VAL A 24 -6.76 5.49 7.61
N PHE A 25 -5.48 5.78 7.77
CA PHE A 25 -4.45 5.41 6.80
C PHE A 25 -3.90 4.02 7.18
N ILE A 26 -4.00 3.08 6.26
CA ILE A 26 -3.57 1.71 6.47
C ILE A 26 -2.34 1.46 5.59
N VAL A 27 -1.17 1.39 6.23
CA VAL A 27 0.09 1.20 5.52
C VAL A 27 0.32 -0.27 5.18
N ALA A 28 1.09 -0.52 4.12
CA ALA A 28 1.39 -1.86 3.66
C ALA A 28 2.20 -2.64 4.72
N PRO A 29 1.90 -3.93 4.91
CA PRO A 29 2.68 -4.79 5.79
C PRO A 29 4.07 -5.05 5.22
N GLU A 30 5.00 -5.43 6.08
CA GLU A 30 6.40 -5.66 5.70
C GLU A 30 6.56 -6.70 4.59
N TRP A 31 5.74 -7.77 4.58
CA TRP A 31 5.86 -8.79 3.55
C TRP A 31 5.58 -8.25 2.13
N LYS A 32 4.77 -7.22 1.98
CA LYS A 32 4.55 -6.56 0.68
C LYS A 32 5.79 -5.80 0.22
N TRP A 33 6.49 -5.13 1.15
CA TRP A 33 7.77 -4.51 0.84
C TRP A 33 8.81 -5.53 0.41
N ASP A 34 8.92 -6.65 1.15
CA ASP A 34 9.83 -7.74 0.82
C ASP A 34 9.51 -8.33 -0.56
N ALA A 35 8.22 -8.49 -0.87
CA ALA A 35 7.76 -8.98 -2.17
C ALA A 35 8.18 -8.05 -3.32
N ILE A 36 8.04 -6.75 -3.15
CA ILE A 36 8.43 -5.77 -4.18
C ILE A 36 9.94 -5.71 -4.35
N HIS A 37 10.72 -5.80 -3.25
CA HIS A 37 12.18 -5.88 -3.33
C HIS A 37 12.62 -7.14 -4.09
N THR A 38 11.99 -8.27 -3.83
CA THR A 38 12.27 -9.52 -4.55
C THR A 38 11.93 -9.38 -6.03
N ALA A 39 10.79 -8.77 -6.35
CA ALA A 39 10.42 -8.47 -7.73
C ALA A 39 11.48 -7.61 -8.44
N GLY A 40 12.02 -6.61 -7.74
CA GLY A 40 13.09 -5.78 -8.26
C GLY A 40 14.37 -6.55 -8.56
N GLN A 41 14.71 -7.54 -7.72
CA GLN A 41 15.87 -8.40 -7.95
C GLN A 41 15.67 -9.37 -9.13
N LEU A 42 14.43 -9.79 -9.39
CA LEU A 42 14.09 -10.70 -10.48
C LEU A 42 13.82 -9.97 -11.80
N ALA A 43 13.69 -8.65 -11.78
CA ALA A 43 13.40 -7.86 -12.96
C ALA A 43 14.55 -7.90 -13.97
N ASP A 44 14.21 -7.98 -15.26
CA ASP A 44 15.17 -7.89 -16.34
C ASP A 44 15.58 -6.42 -16.62
N GLY A 45 16.41 -6.20 -17.66
CA GLY A 45 16.88 -4.85 -18.02
C GLY A 45 15.75 -3.90 -18.44
N ARG A 46 14.56 -4.40 -18.72
CA ARG A 46 13.37 -3.60 -19.08
C ARG A 46 12.41 -3.45 -17.90
N GLY A 47 12.76 -3.96 -16.73
CA GLY A 47 11.90 -3.94 -15.54
C GLY A 47 10.80 -5.00 -15.54
N GLN A 48 10.84 -5.98 -16.45
CA GLN A 48 9.85 -7.04 -16.54
C GLN A 48 10.15 -8.17 -15.57
N VAL A 49 9.11 -8.71 -14.93
CA VAL A 49 9.21 -9.79 -13.95
C VAL A 49 8.32 -10.95 -14.41
N LYS A 50 8.85 -12.17 -14.32
CA LYS A 50 8.07 -13.37 -14.57
C LYS A 50 7.23 -13.72 -13.35
N LEU A 51 5.91 -13.72 -13.49
CA LEU A 51 4.98 -13.95 -12.38
C LEU A 51 5.24 -15.27 -11.64
N ASN A 52 5.42 -16.35 -12.36
CA ASN A 52 5.66 -17.66 -11.74
C ASN A 52 6.93 -17.69 -10.89
N GLN A 53 7.97 -17.03 -11.36
CA GLN A 53 9.24 -16.91 -10.64
C GLN A 53 9.09 -16.10 -9.35
N LEU A 54 8.34 -14.99 -9.44
CA LEU A 54 8.06 -14.16 -8.28
C LEU A 54 7.22 -14.90 -7.25
N ILE A 55 6.16 -15.57 -7.67
CA ILE A 55 5.30 -16.37 -6.78
C ILE A 55 6.12 -17.43 -6.04
N SER A 56 6.95 -18.20 -6.76
CA SER A 56 7.78 -19.23 -6.16
C SER A 56 8.76 -18.70 -5.13
N SER A 57 9.30 -17.50 -5.36
CA SER A 57 10.28 -16.88 -4.46
C SER A 57 9.66 -16.24 -3.24
N VAL A 58 8.45 -15.69 -3.36
CA VAL A 58 7.84 -14.85 -2.32
C VAL A 58 6.84 -15.62 -1.45
N MET A 59 6.03 -16.50 -2.04
CA MET A 59 4.95 -17.18 -1.31
C MET A 59 5.38 -17.89 -0.02
N PRO A 60 6.55 -18.56 0.04
CA PRO A 60 6.99 -19.20 1.29
C PRO A 60 7.17 -18.20 2.45
N ASN A 61 7.44 -16.95 2.16
CA ASN A 61 7.72 -15.91 3.16
C ASN A 61 6.48 -15.09 3.54
N ILE A 62 5.34 -15.34 2.90
CA ILE A 62 4.09 -14.65 3.23
C ILE A 62 3.43 -15.35 4.41
N PRO A 63 2.91 -14.62 5.41
CA PRO A 63 2.18 -15.24 6.52
C PRO A 63 1.04 -16.14 6.02
N PRO A 64 0.80 -17.30 6.65
CA PRO A 64 -0.22 -18.26 6.18
C PRO A 64 -1.61 -17.65 5.97
N GLU A 65 -2.03 -16.74 6.86
CA GLU A 65 -3.32 -16.06 6.78
C GLU A 65 -3.41 -15.07 5.62
N SER A 66 -2.28 -14.67 5.05
CA SER A 66 -2.20 -13.70 3.96
C SER A 66 -1.88 -14.32 2.60
N LYS A 67 -1.72 -15.64 2.50
CA LYS A 67 -1.24 -16.28 1.26
C LYS A 67 -2.17 -16.08 0.07
N LYS A 68 -3.48 -16.21 0.27
CA LYS A 68 -4.45 -16.01 -0.81
C LYS A 68 -4.41 -14.57 -1.33
N MET A 69 -4.45 -13.62 -0.44
CA MET A 69 -4.38 -12.21 -0.78
C MET A 69 -3.01 -11.85 -1.36
N GLY A 70 -1.95 -12.51 -0.86
CA GLY A 70 -0.59 -12.35 -1.36
C GLY A 70 -0.46 -12.76 -2.83
N ALA A 71 -1.04 -13.89 -3.23
CA ALA A 71 -1.03 -14.31 -4.62
C ALA A 71 -1.72 -13.28 -5.53
N ASP A 72 -2.88 -12.78 -5.11
CA ASP A 72 -3.61 -11.74 -5.84
C ASP A 72 -2.81 -10.44 -5.92
N PHE A 73 -2.14 -10.05 -4.85
CA PHE A 73 -1.28 -8.86 -4.81
C PHE A 73 -0.12 -8.98 -5.81
N LEU A 74 0.57 -10.12 -5.84
CA LEU A 74 1.70 -10.34 -6.75
C LEU A 74 1.24 -10.33 -8.22
N LYS A 75 0.11 -10.96 -8.51
CA LYS A 75 -0.47 -10.97 -9.85
C LYS A 75 -0.80 -9.56 -10.32
N LYS A 76 -1.47 -8.78 -9.49
CA LYS A 76 -1.80 -7.38 -9.78
C LYS A 76 -0.53 -6.56 -9.99
N TRP A 77 0.49 -6.76 -9.16
CA TRP A 77 1.75 -6.03 -9.26
C TRP A 77 2.42 -6.25 -10.62
N VAL A 78 2.55 -7.51 -11.03
CA VAL A 78 3.22 -7.85 -12.29
C VAL A 78 2.40 -7.44 -13.52
N LEU A 79 1.08 -7.64 -13.50
CA LEU A 79 0.24 -7.45 -14.68
C LEU A 79 -0.30 -6.03 -14.83
N ARG A 80 -0.40 -5.26 -13.74
CA ARG A 80 -0.98 -3.91 -13.77
C ARG A 80 -0.02 -2.82 -13.29
N ASP A 81 0.61 -3.02 -12.13
CA ASP A 81 1.36 -1.94 -11.49
C ASP A 81 2.71 -1.70 -12.18
N ILE A 82 3.46 -2.75 -12.49
CA ILE A 82 4.74 -2.62 -13.19
C ILE A 82 4.58 -1.94 -14.56
N PRO A 83 3.66 -2.38 -15.44
CA PRO A 83 3.45 -1.68 -16.71
C PRO A 83 3.08 -0.21 -16.57
N SER A 84 2.31 0.12 -15.53
CA SER A 84 1.92 1.50 -15.24
C SER A 84 3.08 2.37 -14.75
N LEU A 85 4.01 1.80 -13.97
CA LEU A 85 5.17 2.50 -13.44
C LEU A 85 6.27 2.71 -14.49
N GLY A 86 6.36 1.80 -15.47
CA GLY A 86 7.34 1.87 -16.55
C GLY A 86 8.71 1.33 -16.18
N PRO A 87 9.67 1.32 -17.16
CA PRO A 87 11.04 0.87 -16.94
C PRO A 87 11.72 1.67 -15.82
N GLY A 88 12.55 1.01 -15.03
CA GLY A 88 13.26 1.66 -13.92
C GLY A 88 12.42 1.85 -12.66
N TRP A 89 11.24 1.22 -12.58
CA TRP A 89 10.36 1.29 -11.41
C TRP A 89 11.06 0.84 -10.12
N GLN A 90 12.07 -0.04 -10.22
CA GLN A 90 12.79 -0.59 -9.06
C GLN A 90 13.44 0.50 -8.20
N SER A 91 13.93 1.57 -8.82
CA SER A 91 14.60 2.64 -8.09
C SER A 91 13.67 3.36 -7.12
N LYS A 92 12.38 3.41 -7.41
CA LYS A 92 11.37 4.02 -6.54
C LYS A 92 11.21 3.25 -5.21
N TYR A 93 11.48 1.96 -5.22
CA TYR A 93 11.34 1.07 -4.07
C TYR A 93 12.67 0.58 -3.52
N SER A 94 13.79 1.18 -3.91
CA SER A 94 15.14 0.75 -3.53
C SER A 94 15.39 0.87 -2.02
N LEU A 95 14.72 1.83 -1.36
CA LEU A 95 14.77 2.00 0.09
C LEU A 95 13.38 1.81 0.67
N GLN A 96 13.29 0.95 1.67
CA GLN A 96 12.05 0.81 2.45
C GLN A 96 11.85 2.05 3.31
N ILE A 97 10.68 2.67 3.17
CA ILE A 97 10.28 3.85 3.92
C ILE A 97 9.35 3.41 5.05
N ASP A 98 9.59 3.89 6.26
CA ASP A 98 8.68 3.69 7.38
C ASP A 98 7.49 4.63 7.24
N GLU A 99 6.50 4.20 6.44
CA GLU A 99 5.30 4.99 6.16
C GLU A 99 4.46 5.21 7.42
N GLU A 100 4.42 4.23 8.31
CA GLU A 100 3.67 4.36 9.57
C GLU A 100 4.21 5.52 10.40
N GLU A 101 5.52 5.63 10.53
CA GLU A 101 6.16 6.75 11.25
C GLU A 101 5.90 8.09 10.55
N ILE A 102 6.13 8.15 9.25
CA ILE A 102 5.95 9.39 8.47
C ILE A 102 4.52 9.89 8.54
N LEU A 103 3.53 9.03 8.35
CA LEU A 103 2.13 9.41 8.41
C LEU A 103 1.70 9.73 9.84
N SER A 104 2.22 9.01 10.84
CA SER A 104 1.95 9.30 12.25
C SER A 104 2.45 10.68 12.65
N ASP A 105 3.63 11.08 12.18
CA ASP A 105 4.18 12.41 12.40
C ASP A 105 3.38 13.51 11.69
N SER A 106 2.56 13.14 10.71
CA SER A 106 1.74 14.06 9.92
C SER A 106 0.26 14.07 10.33
N ILE A 107 -0.14 13.37 11.39
CA ILE A 107 -1.54 13.28 11.84
C ILE A 107 -2.14 14.66 12.07
N GLU A 108 -1.43 15.54 12.76
CA GLU A 108 -1.90 16.90 13.04
C GLU A 108 -2.16 17.69 11.76
N PHE A 109 -1.28 17.57 10.79
CA PHE A 109 -1.43 18.22 9.48
C PHE A 109 -2.72 17.75 8.78
N PHE A 110 -2.97 16.45 8.71
CA PHE A 110 -4.18 15.90 8.10
C PHE A 110 -5.44 16.27 8.90
N SER A 111 -5.35 16.21 10.23
CA SER A 111 -6.47 16.57 11.10
C SER A 111 -6.89 18.03 10.90
N ASN A 112 -5.94 18.92 10.74
CA ASN A 112 -6.21 20.35 10.48
C ASN A 112 -6.86 20.57 9.11
N ILE A 113 -6.46 19.79 8.10
CA ILE A 113 -7.02 19.89 6.74
C ILE A 113 -8.45 19.35 6.70
N PHE A 114 -8.69 18.16 7.28
CA PHE A 114 -9.97 17.47 7.15
C PHE A 114 -10.93 17.69 8.31
N GLY A 115 -10.46 18.28 9.42
CA GLY A 115 -11.29 18.59 10.57
C GLY A 115 -11.87 17.35 11.27
N CYS A 116 -11.15 16.24 11.26
CA CYS A 116 -11.62 14.97 11.83
C CYS A 116 -10.50 14.20 12.50
N GLU A 117 -10.87 13.09 13.15
CA GLU A 117 -9.90 12.17 13.74
C GLU A 117 -9.14 11.42 12.65
N ILE A 118 -7.82 11.43 12.76
CA ILE A 118 -6.91 10.72 11.85
C ILE A 118 -6.16 9.66 12.64
N SER A 119 -6.09 8.45 12.11
CA SER A 119 -5.26 7.39 12.67
C SER A 119 -4.46 6.68 11.58
N VAL A 120 -3.35 6.07 11.97
CA VAL A 120 -2.45 5.33 11.09
C VAL A 120 -2.25 3.96 11.68
N VAL A 121 -2.48 2.92 10.88
CA VAL A 121 -2.29 1.53 11.30
C VAL A 121 -1.55 0.75 10.23
N ASN A 122 -0.79 -0.26 10.64
CA ASN A 122 -0.24 -1.25 9.71
C ASN A 122 -1.32 -2.27 9.37
N ALA A 123 -1.39 -2.73 8.11
CA ALA A 123 -2.39 -3.69 7.67
C ALA A 123 -2.36 -5.00 8.47
N ASP A 124 -1.19 -5.41 8.97
CA ASP A 124 -1.05 -6.60 9.82
C ASP A 124 -1.79 -6.48 11.16
N ARG A 125 -2.05 -5.25 11.62
CA ARG A 125 -2.69 -4.95 12.90
C ARG A 125 -4.05 -4.30 12.73
N ALA A 126 -4.58 -4.26 11.50
CA ALA A 126 -5.88 -3.66 11.22
C ALA A 126 -7.00 -4.42 11.95
N ARG A 127 -7.92 -3.67 12.54
CA ARG A 127 -9.13 -4.24 13.14
C ARG A 127 -10.03 -4.84 12.08
N SER A 128 -10.91 -5.78 12.45
CA SER A 128 -11.77 -6.51 11.50
C SER A 128 -12.51 -5.62 10.50
N ARG A 129 -13.01 -4.45 10.92
CA ARG A 129 -13.70 -3.51 10.03
C ARG A 129 -12.79 -2.86 8.97
N HIS A 130 -11.47 -2.90 9.16
CA HIS A 130 -10.48 -2.30 8.26
C HIS A 130 -9.71 -3.34 7.43
N VAL A 131 -9.88 -4.64 7.69
CA VAL A 131 -9.09 -5.70 7.05
C VAL A 131 -9.24 -5.67 5.53
N ALA A 132 -10.47 -5.60 5.04
CA ALA A 132 -10.73 -5.57 3.59
C ALA A 132 -10.06 -4.36 2.92
N LYS A 133 -10.08 -3.19 3.56
CA LYS A 133 -9.43 -1.99 3.06
C LYS A 133 -7.90 -2.13 3.13
N GLY A 134 -7.38 -2.71 4.22
CA GLY A 134 -5.95 -2.97 4.40
C GLY A 134 -5.37 -3.87 3.30
N ASN A 135 -6.17 -4.80 2.76
CA ASN A 135 -5.76 -5.64 1.65
C ASN A 135 -5.43 -4.85 0.38
N GLN A 136 -5.95 -3.63 0.26
CA GLN A 136 -5.68 -2.74 -0.88
C GLN A 136 -4.40 -1.92 -0.70
N SER A 137 -3.79 -1.92 0.49
CA SER A 137 -2.54 -1.19 0.73
C SER A 137 -1.40 -1.77 -0.10
N SER A 138 -0.50 -0.89 -0.57
CA SER A 138 0.76 -1.30 -1.18
C SER A 138 1.87 -0.33 -0.76
N PRO A 139 3.15 -0.75 -0.87
CA PRO A 139 4.26 0.15 -0.55
C PRO A 139 4.14 1.48 -1.29
N LEU A 140 4.39 2.57 -0.60
CA LEU A 140 4.25 3.97 -1.02
C LEU A 140 2.80 4.40 -1.32
N ARG A 141 1.82 3.51 -1.14
CA ARG A 141 0.42 3.83 -1.37
C ARG A 141 -0.48 3.20 -0.30
N PRO A 142 -0.63 3.84 0.86
CA PRO A 142 -1.50 3.32 1.92
C PRO A 142 -2.95 3.27 1.45
N ALA A 143 -3.70 2.29 1.99
CA ALA A 143 -5.14 2.26 1.83
C ALA A 143 -5.78 3.31 2.75
N ILE A 144 -6.92 3.84 2.35
CA ILE A 144 -7.58 4.94 3.07
C ILE A 144 -9.02 4.53 3.38
N PHE A 145 -9.32 4.42 4.66
CA PHE A 145 -10.67 4.20 5.15
C PHE A 145 -11.26 5.53 5.61
N VAL A 146 -12.47 5.85 5.15
CA VAL A 146 -13.18 7.09 5.50
C VAL A 146 -14.58 6.78 6.02
N SER A 147 -15.04 7.57 6.96
CA SER A 147 -16.42 7.47 7.47
C SER A 147 -16.99 8.83 7.88
#